data_ab5c2ac7c04d195d2d9fcff646fd3f19
#
_entry.id   ab5c2ac7c04d195d2d9fcff646fd3f19
#
_cell.length_a   1.000
_cell.length_b   1.000
_cell.length_c   1.000
_cell.angle_alpha   90.00
_cell.angle_beta   90.00
_cell.angle_gamma   90.00
#
_symmetry.space_group_name_H-M   'P 1'
#
loop_
_entity.id
_entity.type
_entity.pdbx_description
1 polymer ?
#
loop_
_entity_poly.entity_id
_entity_poly.type
_entity_poly.pdbx_seq_one_letter_code
_entity_poly.pdbx_strand_id
1 'polypeptide(L)' 'MKKALTGAKLFTGENFLENKALLIEDKNIAGIVGEAQIPKDFKIQKLNGGMLSPGFIDLQ' A
#
# COMPACT_ATOMS: atom_id res chain seq x y z
N MET A 1 -4.62 9.26 10.40
CA MET A 1 -5.07 9.30 9.02
C MET A 1 -4.77 7.97 8.37
N LYS A 2 -5.75 7.37 7.73
CA LYS A 2 -5.62 6.04 7.17
C LYS A 2 -5.73 6.10 5.66
N LYS A 3 -4.78 5.51 4.96
CA LYS A 3 -4.74 5.49 3.51
C LYS A 3 -4.48 4.08 3.00
N ALA A 4 -5.04 3.79 1.84
CA ALA A 4 -4.74 2.56 1.12
C ALA A 4 -4.20 2.95 -0.25
N LEU A 5 -2.96 2.62 -0.52
CA LEU A 5 -2.33 2.94 -1.79
C LEU A 5 -2.54 1.78 -2.76
N THR A 6 -3.13 2.08 -3.90
CA THR A 6 -3.42 1.08 -4.93
C THR A 6 -2.89 1.53 -6.27
N GLY A 7 -2.97 0.65 -7.26
CA GLY A 7 -2.60 1.01 -8.63
C GLY A 7 -1.12 0.96 -8.94
N ALA A 8 -0.32 0.41 -8.04
CA ALA A 8 1.11 0.26 -8.24
C ALA A 8 1.53 -1.13 -7.83
N LYS A 9 2.67 -1.57 -8.33
CA LYS A 9 3.24 -2.84 -7.92
C LYS A 9 3.93 -2.68 -6.58
N LEU A 10 3.74 -3.65 -5.70
CA LEU A 10 4.42 -3.69 -4.42
C LEU A 10 5.61 -4.61 -4.50
N PHE A 11 6.76 -4.10 -4.14
CA PHE A 11 7.97 -4.89 -4.12
C PHE A 11 8.34 -5.19 -2.67
N THR A 12 8.34 -6.48 -2.33
CA THR A 12 8.59 -6.90 -0.95
C THR A 12 10.05 -7.21 -0.67
N GLY A 13 10.91 -7.02 -1.67
CA GLY A 13 12.31 -7.38 -1.55
C GLY A 13 12.64 -8.64 -2.31
N GLU A 14 11.68 -9.51 -2.49
CA GLU A 14 11.88 -10.76 -3.22
C GLU A 14 10.88 -10.91 -4.35
N ASN A 15 9.69 -10.39 -4.17
CA ASN A 15 8.61 -10.58 -5.13
C ASN A 15 7.88 -9.27 -5.40
N PHE A 16 7.28 -9.21 -6.58
CA PHE A 16 6.35 -8.13 -6.91
C PHE A 16 4.94 -8.63 -6.67
N LEU A 17 4.14 -7.81 -6.01
CA LEU A 17 2.74 -8.11 -5.76
C LEU A 17 1.89 -7.16 -6.56
N GLU A 18 0.90 -7.71 -7.26
CA GLU A 18 -0.04 -6.90 -8.04
C GLU A 18 -1.43 -7.03 -7.43
N ASN A 19 -2.26 -6.05 -7.69
CA ASN A 19 -3.63 -6.02 -7.18
C ASN A 19 -3.67 -6.05 -5.66
N LYS A 20 -2.68 -5.44 -5.04
CA LYS A 20 -2.61 -5.32 -3.60
C LYS A 20 -2.65 -3.85 -3.20
N ALA A 21 -3.07 -3.62 -1.98
CA ALA A 21 -3.11 -2.27 -1.42
C ALA A 21 -2.17 -2.21 -0.23
N LEU A 22 -1.42 -1.12 -0.16
CA LEU A 22 -0.56 -0.87 0.99
C LEU A 22 -1.33 0.01 1.95
N LEU A 23 -1.57 -0.49 3.15
CA LEU A 23 -2.31 0.24 4.16
C LEU A 23 -1.35 1.06 5.00
N ILE A 24 -1.64 2.34 5.11
CA ILE A 24 -0.83 3.24 5.92
C ILE A 24 -1.74 3.91 6.93
N GLU A 25 -1.34 3.85 8.19
CA GLU A 25 -2.06 4.52 9.26
C GLU A 25 -1.12 5.53 9.90
N ASP A 26 -1.47 6.80 9.80
CA ASP A 26 -0.62 7.91 10.23
C ASP A 26 0.69 7.86 9.45
N LYS A 27 1.79 7.51 10.09
CA LYS A 27 3.08 7.42 9.44
C LYS A 27 3.61 6.00 9.41
N ASN A 28 2.77 5.03 9.76
CA ASN A 28 3.19 3.66 9.89
C ASN A 28 2.51 2.79 8.85
N ILE A 29 3.19 1.74 8.42
CA ILE A 29 2.61 0.77 7.52
C ILE A 29 1.73 -0.15 8.34
N ALA A 30 0.43 -0.16 8.03
CA ALA A 30 -0.52 -1.00 8.74
C ALA A 30 -0.57 -2.41 8.17
N GLY A 31 -0.25 -2.57 6.90
CA GLY A 31 -0.25 -3.90 6.31
C GLY A 31 -0.47 -3.87 4.82
N ILE A 32 -0.54 -5.05 4.23
CA ILE A 32 -0.81 -5.21 2.81
C ILE A 32 -1.98 -6.16 2.67
N VAL A 33 -2.98 -5.74 1.91
CA VAL A 33 -4.18 -6.56 1.67
C VAL A 33 -4.51 -6.53 0.20
N GLY A 34 -5.42 -7.41 -0.22
CA GLY A 34 -5.93 -7.36 -1.58
C GLY A 34 -6.76 -6.09 -1.76
N GLU A 35 -6.78 -5.57 -2.99
CA GLU A 35 -7.51 -4.33 -3.25
C GLU A 35 -8.99 -4.45 -2.91
N ALA A 36 -9.53 -5.65 -2.97
CA ALA A 36 -10.93 -5.88 -2.63
C ALA A 36 -11.16 -6.00 -1.12
N GLN A 37 -10.11 -5.99 -0.33
CA GLN A 37 -10.21 -6.20 1.10
C GLN A 37 -9.80 -4.98 1.91
N ILE A 38 -9.82 -3.83 1.28
CA ILE A 38 -9.45 -2.59 1.97
C ILE A 38 -10.56 -2.24 2.96
N PRO A 39 -10.23 -1.99 4.24
CA PRO A 39 -11.24 -1.57 5.20
C PRO A 39 -11.88 -0.25 4.78
N LYS A 40 -13.13 -0.06 5.17
CA LYS A 40 -13.89 1.11 4.74
C LYS A 40 -13.36 2.42 5.31
N ASP A 41 -12.70 2.35 6.43
CA ASP A 41 -12.18 3.56 7.07
C ASP A 41 -10.83 4.00 6.49
N PHE A 42 -10.30 3.27 5.52
CA PHE A 42 -9.11 3.69 4.80
C PHE A 42 -9.49 4.44 3.54
N LYS A 43 -8.85 5.56 3.32
CA LYS A 43 -9.08 6.33 2.12
C LYS A 43 -8.23 5.75 1.00
N ILE A 44 -8.86 5.40 -0.10
CA ILE A 44 -8.17 4.80 -1.23
C ILE A 44 -7.49 5.88 -2.04
N GLN A 45 -6.20 5.72 -2.26
CA GLN A 45 -5.43 6.62 -3.12
C GLN A 45 -4.86 5.79 -4.25
N LYS A 46 -5.37 6.02 -5.45
CA LYS A 46 -4.94 5.27 -6.61
C LYS A 46 -3.73 5.94 -7.24
N LEU A 47 -2.71 5.15 -7.47
CA LEU A 47 -1.48 5.61 -8.11
C LEU A 47 -1.53 5.21 -9.58
N ASN A 48 -0.87 6.00 -10.42
CA ASN A 48 -0.86 5.75 -11.86
C ASN A 48 0.32 4.89 -12.25
N GLY A 49 0.39 3.70 -11.66
CA GLY A 49 1.50 2.82 -11.92
C GLY A 49 2.66 3.13 -11.01
N GLY A 50 3.83 2.65 -11.39
CA GLY A 50 5.00 2.81 -10.57
C GLY A 50 5.19 1.62 -9.64
N MET A 51 6.07 1.78 -8.70
CA MET A 51 6.44 0.70 -7.80
C MET A 51 6.52 1.23 -6.38
N LEU A 52 5.95 0.49 -5.47
CA LEU A 52 6.01 0.80 -4.05
C LEU A 52 6.85 -0.24 -3.35
N SER A 53 7.67 0.21 -2.42
CA SER A 53 8.43 -0.66 -1.56
C SER A 53 8.16 -0.27 -0.12
N PRO A 54 7.76 -1.21 0.73
CA PRO A 54 7.53 -0.88 2.13
C PRO A 54 8.75 -0.25 2.79
N GLY A 55 9.93 -0.62 2.34
CA GLY A 55 11.15 -0.03 2.89
C GLY A 55 11.31 1.44 2.57
N PHE A 56 10.77 1.90 1.45
CA PHE A 56 10.80 3.32 1.13
C PHE A 56 9.78 4.11 1.92
N ILE A 57 8.70 3.46 2.27
CA ILE A 57 7.60 4.14 2.92
C ILE A 57 7.78 4.15 4.42
N ASP A 58 8.67 3.34 4.91
CA ASP A 58 8.95 3.26 6.33
C ASP A 58 9.69 4.51 6.76
N LEU A 59 8.94 5.53 7.00
CA LEU A 59 9.49 6.82 7.41
C LEU A 59 9.79 6.82 8.88
N GLN A 60 11.01 6.99 9.17
CA GLN A 60 11.45 7.00 10.56
C GLN A 60 11.12 8.30 11.25
#